data_ae1f7ae5e9bb17760fd98042c46989ee
#
_entry.id   ae1f7ae5e9bb17760fd98042c46989ee
#
_cell.length_a   1.000
_cell.length_b   1.000
_cell.length_c   1.000
_cell.angle_alpha   90.00
_cell.angle_beta   90.00
_cell.angle_gamma   90.00
#
_symmetry.space_group_name_H-M   'P 1'
#
loop_
_entity.id
_entity.type
_entity.pdbx_description
1 polymer ?
#
loop_
_entity_poly.entity_id
_entity_poly.type
_entity_poly.pdbx_seq_one_letter_code
_entity_poly.pdbx_strand_id
1 'polypeptide(L)'
;LRAHIEACMNEVMDAAPPIFGCPLPFASPERILQSTERNTSSSKSSMVQDWEAGRALELDAILGNAIRIAEAHGAHMPRLQSMYALLQSAVAMRDAAT
;
A
#
# COMPACT_ATOMS: atom_id res chain seq x y z
N LEU A 1 -5.62 -14.05 -0.92
CA LEU A 1 -4.76 -12.93 -0.49
C LEU A 1 -3.74 -12.53 -1.56
N ARG A 2 -3.04 -13.49 -2.17
CA ARG A 2 -2.06 -13.21 -3.22
C ARG A 2 -2.69 -12.45 -4.39
N ALA A 3 -3.85 -12.89 -4.85
CA ALA A 3 -4.55 -12.24 -5.96
C ALA A 3 -4.96 -10.80 -5.60
N HIS A 4 -5.36 -10.56 -4.36
CA HIS A 4 -5.71 -9.22 -3.89
C HIS A 4 -4.49 -8.30 -3.87
N ILE A 5 -3.36 -8.79 -3.37
CA ILE A 5 -2.10 -8.02 -3.33
C ILE A 5 -1.66 -7.67 -4.75
N GLU A 6 -1.72 -8.64 -5.66
CA GLU A 6 -1.37 -8.40 -7.07
C GLU A 6 -2.30 -7.36 -7.70
N ALA A 7 -3.60 -7.42 -7.41
CA ALA A 7 -4.56 -6.44 -7.89
C ALA A 7 -4.26 -5.03 -7.36
N CYS A 8 -3.84 -4.90 -6.10
CA CYS A 8 -3.42 -3.62 -5.54
C CYS A 8 -2.17 -3.07 -6.24
N MET A 9 -1.20 -3.95 -6.51
CA MET A 9 0.01 -3.56 -7.24
C MET A 9 -0.32 -3.09 -8.64
N ASN A 10 -1.25 -3.76 -9.33
CA ASN A 10 -1.68 -3.35 -10.67
C ASN A 10 -2.40 -2.00 -10.65
N GLU A 11 -3.15 -1.67 -9.60
CA GLU A 11 -3.73 -0.33 -9.46
C GLU A 11 -2.65 0.75 -9.44
N VAL A 12 -1.56 0.52 -8.72
CA VAL A 12 -0.43 1.45 -8.68
C VAL A 12 0.22 1.57 -10.05
N MET A 13 0.44 0.46 -10.74
CA MET A 13 1.03 0.47 -12.07
C MET A 13 0.15 1.17 -13.08
N ASP A 14 -1.15 0.98 -13.01
CA ASP A 14 -2.11 1.63 -13.91
C ASP A 14 -2.22 3.13 -13.63
N ALA A 15 -1.94 3.56 -12.41
CA ALA A 15 -1.94 4.97 -12.04
C ALA A 15 -0.67 5.71 -12.50
N ALA A 16 0.42 5.00 -12.77
CA ALA A 16 1.70 5.63 -13.10
C ALA A 16 1.68 6.44 -14.39
N PRO A 17 1.10 5.96 -15.54
CA PRO A 17 1.09 6.77 -16.76
C PRO A 17 0.39 8.12 -16.62
N PRO A 18 -0.80 8.24 -16.00
CA PRO A 18 -1.41 9.56 -15.77
C PRO A 18 -0.59 10.49 -14.89
N ILE A 19 0.17 9.94 -13.94
CA ILE A 19 0.96 10.74 -12.99
C ILE A 19 2.29 11.18 -13.60
N PHE A 20 3.02 10.23 -14.19
CA PHE A 20 4.40 10.43 -14.64
C PHE A 20 4.54 10.58 -16.17
N GLY A 21 3.49 10.34 -16.92
CA GLY A 21 3.53 10.35 -18.38
C GLY A 21 4.12 9.08 -18.99
N CYS A 22 4.52 8.11 -18.18
CA CYS A 22 5.05 6.83 -18.65
C CYS A 22 4.79 5.73 -17.61
N PRO A 23 4.75 4.47 -18.05
CA PRO A 23 4.63 3.35 -17.09
C PRO A 23 5.90 3.21 -16.26
N LEU A 24 5.79 2.53 -15.12
CA LEU A 24 6.93 2.20 -14.29
C LEU A 24 7.78 1.12 -14.99
N PRO A 25 9.03 1.43 -15.37
CA PRO A 25 9.78 0.58 -16.31
C PRO A 25 10.29 -0.74 -15.72
N PHE A 26 10.48 -0.78 -14.41
CA PHE A 26 11.07 -1.94 -13.73
C PHE A 26 10.08 -2.67 -12.82
N ALA A 27 8.86 -2.18 -12.74
CA ALA A 27 7.89 -2.76 -11.83
C ALA A 27 7.15 -3.93 -12.49
N SER A 28 7.20 -5.08 -11.85
CA SER A 28 6.44 -6.26 -12.22
C SER A 28 5.82 -6.82 -10.95
N PRO A 29 4.48 -6.75 -10.80
CA PRO A 29 3.82 -7.30 -9.62
C PRO A 29 4.17 -8.76 -9.38
N GLU A 30 4.21 -9.55 -10.43
CA GLU A 30 4.55 -10.97 -10.32
C GLU A 30 5.96 -11.19 -9.77
N ARG A 31 6.95 -10.45 -10.28
CA ARG A 31 8.34 -10.56 -9.80
C ARG A 31 8.47 -10.12 -8.35
N ILE A 32 7.79 -9.04 -7.98
CA ILE A 32 7.81 -8.54 -6.60
C ILE A 32 7.20 -9.58 -5.66
N LEU A 33 6.08 -10.16 -6.04
CA LEU A 33 5.44 -11.21 -5.25
C LEU A 33 6.31 -12.45 -5.13
N GLN A 34 6.94 -12.88 -6.21
CA GLN A 34 7.86 -14.02 -6.19
C GLN A 34 9.05 -13.75 -5.26
N SER A 35 9.62 -12.55 -5.33
CA SER A 35 10.71 -12.15 -4.44
C SER A 35 10.28 -12.17 -2.97
N THR A 36 9.08 -11.65 -2.69
CA THR A 36 8.51 -11.63 -1.34
C THR A 36 8.28 -13.04 -0.82
N GLU A 37 7.78 -13.94 -1.66
CA GLU A 37 7.53 -15.33 -1.30
C GLU A 37 8.83 -16.09 -1.01
N ARG A 38 9.92 -15.79 -1.74
CA ARG A 38 11.24 -16.38 -1.49
C ARG A 38 11.84 -15.90 -0.18
N ASN A 39 11.55 -14.67 0.19
CA ASN A 39 12.04 -14.07 1.43
C ASN A 39 11.06 -14.35 2.56
N THR A 40 10.87 -15.63 2.87
CA THR A 40 9.97 -16.07 3.94
C THR A 40 10.60 -15.93 5.32
N SER A 41 11.59 -15.06 5.45
CA SER A 41 12.24 -14.80 6.72
C SER A 41 11.28 -14.13 7.70
N SER A 42 11.65 -14.15 8.97
CA SER A 42 10.92 -13.49 10.05
C SER A 42 11.00 -11.95 9.99
N SER A 43 11.60 -11.38 8.94
CA SER A 43 11.71 -9.93 8.84
C SER A 43 10.34 -9.31 8.59
N LYS A 44 10.04 -8.27 9.36
CA LYS A 44 8.78 -7.53 9.30
C LYS A 44 9.04 -6.14 8.76
N SER A 45 8.07 -5.60 7.99
CA SER A 45 8.14 -4.22 7.54
C SER A 45 8.12 -3.25 8.72
N SER A 46 8.61 -2.03 8.52
CA SER A 46 8.57 -1.00 9.56
C SER A 46 7.15 -0.71 10.04
N MET A 47 6.18 -0.77 9.15
CA MET A 47 4.78 -0.53 9.51
C MET A 47 4.24 -1.61 10.45
N VAL A 48 4.57 -2.88 10.22
CA VAL A 48 4.19 -3.98 11.11
C VAL A 48 4.86 -3.81 12.47
N GLN A 49 6.15 -3.45 12.49
CA GLN A 49 6.87 -3.21 13.73
C GLN A 49 6.24 -2.07 14.52
N ASP A 50 5.86 -0.97 13.85
CA ASP A 50 5.20 0.16 14.50
C ASP A 50 3.84 -0.25 15.07
N TRP A 51 3.08 -1.04 14.33
CA TRP A 51 1.79 -1.55 14.81
C TRP A 51 1.96 -2.38 16.09
N GLU A 52 2.87 -3.34 16.08
CA GLU A 52 3.10 -4.23 17.22
C GLU A 52 3.61 -3.47 18.44
N ALA A 53 4.40 -2.43 18.23
CA ALA A 53 4.94 -1.61 19.32
C ALA A 53 3.99 -0.51 19.80
N GLY A 54 2.81 -0.39 19.21
CA GLY A 54 1.83 0.64 19.55
C GLY A 54 2.22 2.04 19.08
N ARG A 55 3.17 2.13 18.14
CA ARG A 55 3.59 3.42 17.58
C ARG A 55 2.64 3.87 16.47
N ALA A 56 2.72 5.16 16.14
CA ALA A 56 1.95 5.71 15.02
C ALA A 56 2.42 5.10 13.69
N LEU A 57 1.45 4.81 12.81
CA LEU A 57 1.74 4.32 11.47
C LEU A 57 1.79 5.49 10.48
N GLU A 58 2.68 5.40 9.50
CA GLU A 58 2.79 6.42 8.44
C GLU A 58 1.80 6.18 7.30
N LEU A 59 0.53 5.93 7.65
CA LEU A 59 -0.52 5.62 6.68
C LEU A 59 -0.80 6.77 5.73
N ASP A 60 -0.93 7.98 6.27
CA ASP A 60 -1.26 9.14 5.44
C ASP A 60 -0.09 9.51 4.54
N ALA A 61 1.14 9.44 5.03
CA ALA A 61 2.32 9.75 4.24
C ALA A 61 2.54 8.74 3.10
N ILE A 62 2.27 7.46 3.34
CA ILE A 62 2.51 6.40 2.35
C ILE A 62 1.30 6.20 1.45
N LEU A 63 0.15 5.83 2.03
CA LEU A 63 -1.06 5.50 1.26
C LEU A 63 -1.88 6.73 0.93
N GLY A 64 -2.13 7.60 1.90
CA GLY A 64 -2.95 8.79 1.69
C GLY A 64 -2.40 9.71 0.61
N ASN A 65 -1.10 9.98 0.65
CA ASN A 65 -0.45 10.82 -0.36
C ASN A 65 -0.51 10.19 -1.76
N ALA A 66 -0.24 8.90 -1.85
CA ALA A 66 -0.29 8.19 -3.14
C ALA A 66 -1.70 8.26 -3.75
N ILE A 67 -2.73 8.06 -2.94
CA ILE A 67 -4.12 8.13 -3.38
C ILE A 67 -4.47 9.53 -3.85
N ARG A 68 -4.11 10.57 -3.09
CA ARG A 68 -4.37 11.97 -3.45
C ARG A 68 -3.66 12.38 -4.74
N ILE A 69 -2.42 11.98 -4.91
CA ILE A 69 -1.66 12.27 -6.13
C ILE A 69 -2.31 11.60 -7.33
N ALA A 70 -2.72 10.35 -7.21
CA ALA A 70 -3.39 9.63 -8.28
C ALA A 70 -4.69 10.33 -8.68
N GLU A 71 -5.53 10.69 -7.71
CA GLU A 71 -6.80 11.39 -7.95
C GLU A 71 -6.58 12.73 -8.64
N ALA A 72 -5.57 13.48 -8.23
CA ALA A 72 -5.25 14.77 -8.83
C ALA A 72 -4.86 14.64 -10.31
N HIS A 73 -4.41 13.48 -10.73
CA HIS A 73 -4.06 13.18 -12.12
C HIS A 73 -5.12 12.35 -12.86
N GLY A 74 -6.32 12.20 -12.26
CA GLY A 74 -7.42 11.49 -12.88
C GLY A 74 -7.33 9.96 -12.80
N ALA A 75 -6.43 9.43 -11.98
CA ALA A 75 -6.31 7.99 -11.74
C ALA A 75 -7.03 7.62 -10.44
N HIS A 76 -7.56 6.41 -10.38
CA HIS A 76 -8.28 5.91 -9.22
C HIS A 76 -7.66 4.60 -8.75
N MET A 77 -7.52 4.47 -7.42
CA MET A 77 -6.98 3.25 -6.79
C MET A 77 -7.96 2.78 -5.72
N PRO A 78 -9.14 2.22 -6.13
CA PRO A 78 -10.20 1.88 -5.18
C PRO A 78 -9.80 0.82 -4.15
N ARG A 79 -8.98 -0.16 -4.52
CA ARG A 79 -8.51 -1.16 -3.56
C ARG A 79 -7.61 -0.57 -2.50
N LEU A 80 -6.70 0.31 -2.91
CA LEU A 80 -5.83 1.01 -1.97
C LEU A 80 -6.61 1.99 -1.10
N GLN A 81 -7.63 2.65 -1.64
CA GLN A 81 -8.52 3.50 -0.85
C GLN A 81 -9.23 2.71 0.24
N SER A 82 -9.75 1.52 -0.09
CA SER A 82 -10.41 0.64 0.88
C SER A 82 -9.43 0.17 1.95
N MET A 83 -8.23 -0.22 1.57
CA MET A 83 -7.18 -0.62 2.52
C MET A 83 -6.81 0.53 3.45
N TYR A 84 -6.67 1.73 2.91
CA TYR A 84 -6.35 2.91 3.70
C TYR A 84 -7.44 3.18 4.75
N ALA A 85 -8.71 3.15 4.34
CA ALA A 85 -9.83 3.36 5.25
C ALA A 85 -9.87 2.29 6.36
N LEU A 86 -9.66 1.03 5.99
CA LEU A 86 -9.65 -0.08 6.96
C LEU A 86 -8.49 0.05 7.95
N LEU A 87 -7.31 0.43 7.47
CA LEU A 87 -6.15 0.61 8.34
C LEU A 87 -6.32 1.81 9.26
N GLN A 88 -6.88 2.92 8.77
CA GLN A 88 -7.21 4.07 9.62
C GLN A 88 -8.17 3.68 10.75
N SER A 89 -9.20 2.89 10.43
CA SER A 89 -10.16 2.40 11.40
C SER A 89 -9.48 1.48 12.42
N ALA A 90 -8.60 0.59 11.97
CA ALA A 90 -7.89 -0.33 12.85
C ALA A 90 -6.98 0.43 13.82
N VAL A 91 -6.27 1.45 13.34
CA VAL A 91 -5.42 2.29 14.19
C VAL A 91 -6.26 3.04 15.22
N ALA A 92 -7.39 3.62 14.80
CA ALA A 92 -8.28 4.34 15.71
C ALA A 92 -8.82 3.41 16.81
N MET A 93 -9.19 2.19 16.46
CA MET A 93 -9.66 1.20 17.43
C MET A 93 -8.55 0.78 18.39
N ARG A 94 -7.35 0.55 17.89
CA ARG A 94 -6.19 0.22 18.72
C ARG A 94 -5.91 1.34 19.72
N ASP A 95 -5.85 2.58 19.25
CA ASP A 95 -5.50 3.74 20.07
C ASP A 95 -6.60 4.05 21.10
N ALA A 96 -7.84 3.80 20.78
CA ALA A 96 -8.96 3.96 21.70
C ALA A 96 -8.94 2.90 22.82
N ALA A 97 -8.34 1.74 22.58
CA ALA A 97 -8.24 0.66 23.56
C ALA A 97 -7.09 0.86 24.57
N THR A 98 -6.21 1.79 24.33
CA THR A 98 -5.12 2.14 25.24
C THR A 98 -5.50 3.37 26.08
#